data_8701cf8805e60031971e810c0267a527
#
_entry.id   8701cf8805e60031971e810c0267a527
#
_cell.length_a   1.000
_cell.length_b   1.000
_cell.length_c   1.000
_cell.angle_alpha   90.00
_cell.angle_beta   90.00
_cell.angle_gamma   90.00
#
_symmetry.space_group_name_H-M   'P 1'
#
loop_
_entity.id
_entity.type
_entity.pdbx_description
1 polymer ?
#
loop_
_entity_poly.entity_id
_entity_poly.type
_entity_poly.pdbx_seq_one_letter_code
_entity_poly.pdbx_strand_id
1 'polypeptide(L)'
;MTFREKILYHQIHPAKIAVDVITAVAAAVLLWQQHLLRAIAVGLAPPLLASLLVIQFADLEKLKQSALGRYVGRHMTPALELARLVGVFIFWDAAWYRSIFYCVVGLLVIAFAWARGALQGSKDQNA
;
A
#
# COMPACT_ATOMS: atom_id res chain seq x y z
N MET A 1 0.64 -22.49 -1.40
CA MET A 1 0.50 -21.12 -0.85
C MET A 1 -0.99 -20.78 -0.72
N THR A 2 -1.42 -20.29 0.44
CA THR A 2 -2.81 -19.93 0.68
C THR A 2 -3.18 -18.65 -0.06
N PHE A 3 -4.47 -18.41 -0.26
CA PHE A 3 -4.96 -17.18 -0.89
C PHE A 3 -4.51 -15.92 -0.12
N ARG A 4 -4.55 -15.99 1.22
CA ARG A 4 -4.09 -14.89 2.07
C ARG A 4 -2.61 -14.59 1.88
N GLU A 5 -1.77 -15.62 1.76
CA GLU A 5 -0.34 -15.45 1.48
C GLU A 5 -0.12 -14.81 0.11
N LYS A 6 -0.88 -15.21 -0.90
CA LYS A 6 -0.82 -14.59 -2.22
C LYS A 6 -1.14 -13.10 -2.16
N ILE A 7 -2.19 -12.73 -1.43
CA ILE A 7 -2.54 -11.31 -1.24
C ILE A 7 -1.42 -10.56 -0.53
N LEU A 8 -0.85 -11.14 0.52
CA LEU A 8 0.21 -10.51 1.29
C LEU A 8 1.46 -10.27 0.45
N TYR A 9 1.93 -11.30 -0.27
CA TYR A 9 3.21 -11.22 -0.98
C TYR A 9 3.10 -10.50 -2.33
N HIS A 10 1.95 -10.48 -2.99
CA HIS A 10 1.83 -9.73 -4.25
C HIS A 10 2.04 -8.23 -4.06
N GLN A 11 1.76 -7.70 -2.87
CA GLN A 11 1.90 -6.28 -2.55
C GLN A 11 3.34 -5.78 -2.59
N ILE A 12 4.31 -6.68 -2.44
CA ILE A 12 5.74 -6.32 -2.43
C ILE A 12 6.41 -6.49 -3.78
N HIS A 13 5.68 -6.94 -4.81
CA HIS A 13 6.24 -7.01 -6.15
C HIS A 13 6.62 -5.60 -6.63
N PRO A 14 7.85 -5.39 -7.17
CA PRO A 14 8.29 -4.04 -7.56
C PRO A 14 7.35 -3.33 -8.51
N ALA A 15 6.81 -4.05 -9.51
CA ALA A 15 5.84 -3.48 -10.45
C ALA A 15 4.55 -3.07 -9.75
N LYS A 16 4.08 -3.87 -8.80
CA LYS A 16 2.87 -3.59 -8.03
C LYS A 16 3.06 -2.35 -7.15
N ILE A 17 4.20 -2.26 -6.46
CA ILE A 17 4.53 -1.09 -5.64
C ILE A 17 4.57 0.16 -6.51
N ALA A 18 5.23 0.10 -7.66
CA ALA A 18 5.32 1.24 -8.57
C ALA A 18 3.94 1.70 -9.05
N VAL A 19 3.08 0.76 -9.46
CA VAL A 19 1.70 1.08 -9.88
C VAL A 19 0.92 1.72 -8.74
N ASP A 20 0.99 1.16 -7.54
CA ASP A 20 0.25 1.67 -6.37
C ASP A 20 0.67 3.11 -6.02
N VAL A 21 1.97 3.39 -6.02
CA VAL A 21 2.50 4.73 -5.70
C VAL A 21 2.12 5.73 -6.78
N ILE A 22 2.36 5.39 -8.05
CA ILE A 22 2.09 6.30 -9.18
C ILE A 22 0.59 6.60 -9.27
N THR A 23 -0.26 5.59 -9.15
CA THR A 23 -1.71 5.77 -9.25
C THR A 23 -2.28 6.49 -8.04
N ALA A 24 -1.74 6.27 -6.83
CA ALA A 24 -2.15 7.01 -5.64
C ALA A 24 -1.87 8.51 -5.80
N VAL A 25 -0.69 8.87 -6.29
CA VAL A 25 -0.33 10.27 -6.54
C VAL A 25 -1.17 10.86 -7.66
N ALA A 26 -1.33 10.15 -8.78
CA ALA A 26 -2.15 10.60 -9.91
C ALA A 26 -3.61 10.82 -9.49
N ALA A 27 -4.18 9.89 -8.74
CA ALA A 27 -5.54 10.03 -8.21
C ALA A 27 -5.66 11.23 -7.28
N ALA A 28 -4.67 11.47 -6.42
CA ALA A 28 -4.65 12.63 -5.54
C ALA A 28 -4.63 13.94 -6.33
N VAL A 29 -3.84 14.02 -7.41
CA VAL A 29 -3.80 15.21 -8.29
C VAL A 29 -5.16 15.43 -8.94
N LEU A 30 -5.79 14.38 -9.44
CA LEU A 30 -7.13 14.49 -10.05
C LEU A 30 -8.19 14.91 -9.03
N LEU A 31 -8.12 14.41 -7.80
CA LEU A 31 -9.00 14.83 -6.71
C LEU A 31 -8.80 16.30 -6.35
N TRP A 32 -7.54 16.74 -6.32
CA TRP A 32 -7.21 18.15 -6.09
C TRP A 32 -7.82 19.04 -7.17
N GLN A 33 -7.85 18.57 -8.42
CA GLN A 33 -8.46 19.26 -9.56
C GLN A 33 -9.98 19.06 -9.64
N GLN A 34 -10.58 18.35 -8.69
CA GLN A 34 -12.02 18.07 -8.61
C GLN A 34 -12.56 17.19 -9.75
N HIS A 35 -11.72 16.28 -10.27
CA HIS A 35 -12.10 15.28 -11.28
C HIS A 35 -12.40 13.93 -10.61
N LEU A 36 -13.53 13.82 -9.92
CA LEU A 36 -13.85 12.65 -9.09
C LEU A 36 -13.89 11.34 -9.88
N LEU A 37 -14.60 11.30 -11.01
CA LEU A 37 -14.73 10.06 -11.78
C LEU A 37 -13.38 9.59 -12.33
N ARG A 38 -12.56 10.51 -12.83
CA ARG A 38 -11.22 10.19 -13.32
C ARG A 38 -10.32 9.71 -12.20
N ALA A 39 -10.42 10.33 -11.03
CA ALA A 39 -9.64 9.94 -9.85
C ALA A 39 -10.00 8.52 -9.41
N ILE A 40 -11.28 8.19 -9.35
CA ILE A 40 -11.73 6.84 -8.99
C ILE A 40 -11.20 5.82 -9.99
N ALA A 41 -11.34 6.09 -11.29
CA ALA A 41 -10.86 5.19 -12.34
C ALA A 41 -9.34 4.97 -12.23
N VAL A 42 -8.55 6.03 -12.11
CA VAL A 42 -7.08 5.95 -12.01
C VAL A 42 -6.64 5.34 -10.68
N GLY A 43 -7.33 5.66 -9.58
CA GLY A 43 -6.95 5.17 -8.25
C GLY A 43 -7.29 3.71 -8.00
N LEU A 44 -8.29 3.15 -8.70
CA LEU A 44 -8.76 1.80 -8.44
C LEU A 44 -8.46 0.81 -9.57
N ALA A 45 -8.68 1.19 -10.82
CA ALA A 45 -8.55 0.25 -11.95
C ALA A 45 -7.12 -0.26 -12.16
N PRO A 46 -6.07 0.60 -12.28
CA PRO A 46 -4.71 0.09 -12.48
C PRO A 46 -4.19 -0.75 -11.32
N PRO A 47 -4.38 -0.36 -10.04
CA PRO A 47 -3.95 -1.21 -8.91
C PRO A 47 -4.65 -2.57 -8.90
N LEU A 48 -5.94 -2.63 -9.17
CA LEU A 48 -6.68 -3.90 -9.22
C LEU A 48 -6.17 -4.78 -10.35
N LEU A 49 -5.96 -4.20 -11.55
CA LEU A 49 -5.43 -4.93 -12.68
C LEU A 49 -4.01 -5.44 -12.40
N ALA A 50 -3.15 -4.61 -11.81
CA ALA A 50 -1.80 -5.00 -11.42
C ALA A 50 -1.84 -6.12 -10.39
N SER A 51 -2.75 -6.07 -9.40
CA SER A 51 -2.93 -7.13 -8.41
C SER A 51 -3.28 -8.46 -9.08
N LEU A 52 -4.24 -8.45 -10.00
CA LEU A 52 -4.65 -9.66 -10.71
C LEU A 52 -3.49 -10.25 -11.53
N LEU A 53 -2.76 -9.41 -12.25
CA LEU A 53 -1.63 -9.87 -13.07
C LEU A 53 -0.50 -10.42 -12.21
N VAL A 54 -0.16 -9.76 -11.11
CA VAL A 54 0.92 -10.22 -10.21
C VAL A 54 0.53 -11.54 -9.54
N ILE A 55 -0.70 -11.67 -9.06
CA ILE A 55 -1.15 -12.92 -8.43
C ILE A 55 -1.11 -14.10 -9.42
N GLN A 56 -1.49 -13.86 -10.68
CA GLN A 56 -1.56 -14.92 -11.69
C GLN A 56 -0.21 -15.28 -12.30
N PHE A 57 0.67 -14.30 -12.53
CA PHE A 57 1.86 -14.50 -13.35
C PHE A 57 3.19 -14.36 -12.61
N ALA A 58 3.22 -13.71 -11.45
CA ALA A 58 4.45 -13.52 -10.70
C ALA A 58 4.78 -14.74 -9.84
N ASP A 59 6.09 -14.98 -9.62
CA ASP A 59 6.56 -16.01 -8.71
C ASP A 59 6.51 -15.50 -7.27
N LEU A 60 5.39 -15.74 -6.59
CA LEU A 60 5.16 -15.28 -5.23
C LEU A 60 6.03 -16.04 -4.21
N GLU A 61 6.40 -17.29 -4.49
CA GLU A 61 7.33 -18.04 -3.63
C GLU A 61 8.69 -17.36 -3.58
N LYS A 62 9.18 -16.87 -4.70
CA LYS A 62 10.44 -16.14 -4.78
C LYS A 62 10.34 -14.82 -3.99
N LEU A 63 9.22 -14.12 -4.07
CA LEU A 63 8.97 -12.90 -3.29
C LEU A 63 8.93 -13.19 -1.79
N LYS A 64 8.31 -14.30 -1.41
CA LYS A 64 8.26 -14.74 0.00
C LYS A 64 9.66 -14.96 0.57
N GLN A 65 10.58 -15.48 -0.22
CA GLN A 65 11.96 -15.75 0.19
C GLN A 65 12.86 -14.50 0.16
N SER A 66 12.41 -13.40 -0.45
CA SER A 66 13.17 -12.15 -0.47
C SER A 66 13.25 -11.51 0.91
N ALA A 67 14.20 -10.57 1.09
CA ALA A 67 14.34 -9.84 2.36
C ALA A 67 13.06 -9.10 2.73
N LEU A 68 12.43 -8.43 1.76
CA LEU A 68 11.17 -7.72 1.98
C LEU A 68 10.01 -8.69 2.29
N GLY A 69 9.98 -9.86 1.61
CA GLY A 69 8.99 -10.91 1.87
C GLY A 69 9.09 -11.43 3.29
N ARG A 70 10.30 -11.67 3.77
CA ARG A 70 10.52 -12.11 5.15
C ARG A 70 10.10 -11.02 6.17
N TYR A 71 10.39 -9.77 5.88
CA TYR A 71 9.95 -8.64 6.70
C TYR A 71 8.43 -8.57 6.79
N VAL A 72 7.75 -8.57 5.65
CA VAL A 72 6.29 -8.48 5.56
C VAL A 72 5.64 -9.69 6.25
N GLY A 73 6.17 -10.89 6.04
CA GLY A 73 5.64 -12.10 6.65
C GLY A 73 5.74 -12.12 8.16
N ARG A 74 6.77 -11.46 8.73
CA ARG A 74 6.98 -11.40 10.19
C ARG A 74 6.22 -10.25 10.86
N HIS A 75 6.14 -9.09 10.22
CA HIS A 75 5.79 -7.85 10.90
C HIS A 75 4.48 -7.23 10.39
N MET A 76 4.07 -7.52 9.16
CA MET A 76 2.84 -6.95 8.62
C MET A 76 1.63 -7.73 9.14
N THR A 77 0.87 -7.11 10.03
CA THR A 77 -0.37 -7.66 10.57
C THR A 77 -1.58 -7.16 9.78
N PRO A 78 -2.75 -7.82 9.85
CA PRO A 78 -3.97 -7.28 9.24
C PRO A 78 -4.33 -5.88 9.72
N ALA A 79 -4.05 -5.58 11.01
CA ALA A 79 -4.29 -4.24 11.55
C ALA A 79 -3.42 -3.17 10.87
N LEU A 80 -2.15 -3.48 10.59
CA LEU A 80 -1.24 -2.56 9.90
C LEU A 80 -1.61 -2.40 8.42
N GLU A 81 -2.05 -3.46 7.77
CA GLU A 81 -2.57 -3.37 6.39
C GLU A 81 -3.79 -2.46 6.33
N LEU A 82 -4.71 -2.59 7.28
CA LEU A 82 -5.89 -1.73 7.38
C LEU A 82 -5.48 -0.28 7.65
N ALA A 83 -4.53 -0.04 8.55
CA ALA A 83 -4.04 1.30 8.87
C ALA A 83 -3.44 1.97 7.62
N ARG A 84 -2.70 1.22 6.81
CA ARG A 84 -2.14 1.74 5.56
C ARG A 84 -3.23 2.13 4.57
N LEU A 85 -4.25 1.31 4.44
CA LEU A 85 -5.39 1.59 3.57
C LEU A 85 -6.16 2.82 4.02
N VAL A 86 -6.40 2.94 5.34
CA VAL A 86 -7.03 4.13 5.94
C VAL A 86 -6.20 5.38 5.64
N GLY A 87 -4.86 5.29 5.74
CA GLY A 87 -3.96 6.39 5.40
C GLY A 87 -4.11 6.86 3.95
N VAL A 88 -4.25 5.93 3.00
CA VAL A 88 -4.49 6.26 1.59
C VAL A 88 -5.82 7.01 1.42
N PHE A 89 -6.88 6.55 2.08
CA PHE A 89 -8.18 7.22 2.01
C PHE A 89 -8.15 8.61 2.65
N ILE A 90 -7.45 8.78 3.77
CA ILE A 90 -7.24 10.10 4.38
C ILE A 90 -6.52 11.02 3.39
N PHE A 91 -5.47 10.53 2.75
CA PHE A 91 -4.70 11.28 1.77
C PHE A 91 -5.55 11.74 0.59
N TRP A 92 -6.37 10.83 0.03
CA TRP A 92 -7.26 11.16 -1.08
C TRP A 92 -8.37 12.11 -0.69
N ASP A 93 -8.98 11.92 0.47
CA ASP A 93 -10.01 12.82 0.99
C ASP A 93 -9.44 14.23 1.21
N ALA A 94 -8.25 14.32 1.79
CA ALA A 94 -7.54 15.57 1.96
C ALA A 94 -7.24 16.27 0.63
N ALA A 95 -6.86 15.52 -0.40
CA ALA A 95 -6.63 16.05 -1.74
C ALA A 95 -7.93 16.62 -2.33
N TRP A 96 -9.05 15.94 -2.14
CA TRP A 96 -10.36 16.43 -2.59
C TRP A 96 -10.71 17.78 -1.96
N TYR A 97 -10.43 17.93 -0.67
CA TYR A 97 -10.66 19.20 0.06
C TYR A 97 -9.50 20.20 -0.06
N ARG A 98 -8.46 19.85 -0.81
CA ARG A 98 -7.26 20.68 -1.03
C ARG A 98 -6.57 21.07 0.28
N SER A 99 -6.53 20.16 1.24
CA SER A 99 -5.88 20.38 2.54
C SER A 99 -4.50 19.72 2.56
N ILE A 100 -3.45 20.53 2.45
CA ILE A 100 -2.07 20.04 2.53
C ILE A 100 -1.80 19.43 3.89
N PHE A 101 -2.32 20.03 4.96
CA PHE A 101 -2.16 19.52 6.33
C PHE A 101 -2.65 18.07 6.46
N TYR A 102 -3.87 17.78 6.00
CA TYR A 102 -4.43 16.43 6.09
C TYR A 102 -3.79 15.46 5.08
N CYS A 103 -3.26 15.97 3.95
CA CYS A 103 -2.45 15.14 3.06
C CYS A 103 -1.21 14.62 3.79
N VAL A 104 -0.53 15.49 4.52
CA VAL A 104 0.64 15.12 5.34
C VAL A 104 0.23 14.12 6.41
N VAL A 105 -0.90 14.31 7.08
CA VAL A 105 -1.43 13.36 8.08
C VAL A 105 -1.64 11.98 7.46
N GLY A 106 -2.26 11.90 6.29
CA GLY A 106 -2.46 10.63 5.59
C GLY A 106 -1.14 9.93 5.25
N LEU A 107 -0.17 10.68 4.75
CA LEU A 107 1.16 10.14 4.46
C LEU A 107 1.87 9.65 5.71
N LEU A 108 1.74 10.37 6.83
CA LEU A 108 2.31 9.95 8.11
C LEU A 108 1.67 8.65 8.62
N VAL A 109 0.36 8.49 8.46
CA VAL A 109 -0.33 7.26 8.82
C VAL A 109 0.21 6.07 8.01
N ILE A 110 0.40 6.26 6.69
CA ILE A 110 0.98 5.23 5.83
C ILE A 110 2.40 4.86 6.28
N ALA A 111 3.23 5.87 6.51
CA ALA A 111 4.61 5.67 6.96
C ALA A 111 4.66 4.95 8.32
N PHE A 112 3.79 5.34 9.25
CA PHE A 112 3.68 4.70 10.56
C PHE A 112 3.30 3.22 10.43
N ALA A 113 2.33 2.89 9.55
CA ALA A 113 1.92 1.50 9.35
C ALA A 113 3.07 0.62 8.87
N TRP A 114 3.93 1.14 7.98
CA TRP A 114 5.12 0.42 7.54
C TRP A 114 6.20 0.34 8.63
N ALA A 115 6.45 1.46 9.33
CA ALA A 115 7.54 1.57 10.30
C ALA A 115 7.27 0.78 11.58
N ARG A 116 6.01 0.69 12.01
CA ARG A 116 5.65 0.00 13.25
C ARG A 116 6.06 -1.47 13.24
N GLY A 117 5.89 -2.13 12.08
CA GLY A 117 6.35 -3.50 11.92
C GLY A 117 7.85 -3.65 12.17
N ALA A 118 8.66 -2.73 11.62
CA ALA A 118 10.10 -2.73 11.83
C ALA A 118 10.47 -2.49 13.29
N LEU A 119 9.80 -1.56 13.98
CA LEU A 119 10.05 -1.27 15.40
C LEU A 119 9.70 -2.44 16.29
N GLN A 120 8.59 -3.12 16.04
CA GLN A 120 8.20 -4.32 16.80
C GLN A 120 9.18 -5.46 16.57
N GLY A 121 9.63 -5.66 15.33
CA GLY A 121 10.62 -6.66 15.00
C GLY A 121 11.94 -6.44 15.71
N SER A 122 12.39 -5.19 15.81
CA SER A 122 13.60 -4.82 16.55
C SER A 122 13.49 -5.15 18.04
N LYS A 123 12.35 -4.87 18.67
CA LYS A 123 12.09 -5.21 20.07
C LYS A 123 12.10 -6.72 20.30
N ASP A 124 11.48 -7.48 19.41
CA ASP A 124 11.41 -8.94 19.52
C ASP A 124 12.79 -9.57 19.39
N GLN A 125 13.66 -9.00 18.56
CA GLN A 125 15.03 -9.47 18.41
C GLN A 125 15.90 -9.19 19.63
N ASN A 126 15.60 -8.14 20.37
CA ASN A 126 16.34 -7.73 21.56
C ASN A 126 15.80 -8.36 22.85
N ALA A 127 14.67 -9.01 22.77
CA ALA A 127 14.09 -9.74 23.89
C ALA A 127 14.62 -11.16 23.92
#